data_b1fea84f1c795d267cd37b30ebf50694
#
_entry.id   b1fea84f1c795d267cd37b30ebf50694
#
_cell.length_a   1.000
_cell.length_b   1.000
_cell.length_c   1.000
_cell.angle_alpha   90.00
_cell.angle_beta   90.00
_cell.angle_gamma   90.00
#
_symmetry.space_group_name_H-M   'P 1'
#
loop_
_entity.id
_entity.type
_entity.pdbx_description
1 polymer ?
#
loop_
_entity_poly.entity_id
_entity_poly.type
_entity_poly.pdbx_seq_one_letter_code
_entity_poly.pdbx_strand_id
1 'polypeptide(L)'
;MVSYQGTAFSESKALSDVRVFPNPVRPGYVGSVIVKGLQKNSRIKITDISGNIVYEKISDGGSISWDLRTFRGNRVHSGVYILFISTEDSIYTTTEKLMVIN
;
A
#
# COMPACT_ATOMS: atom_id res chain seq x y z
N MET A 1 -6.31 -22.19 26.52
CA MET A 1 -6.07 -21.59 26.32
C MET A 1 -5.98 -20.91 25.88
N VAL A 2 -5.69 -20.94 25.65
CA VAL A 2 -5.42 -20.27 25.26
C VAL A 2 -4.77 -19.70 25.04
N SER A 3 -4.31 -19.77 25.03
CA SER A 3 -3.72 -19.08 25.08
C SER A 3 -3.22 -18.74 24.15
N TYR A 4 -2.81 -18.98 23.69
CA TYR A 4 -2.26 -18.42 22.75
C TYR A 4 -2.83 -17.38 22.24
N GLN A 5 -3.16 -17.02 22.59
CA GLN A 5 -3.94 -15.98 22.26
C GLN A 5 -3.23 -14.76 21.85
N GLY A 6 -2.21 -14.38 22.48
CA GLY A 6 -1.46 -13.22 22.14
C GLY A 6 -0.95 -13.26 20.73
N THR A 7 -0.52 -14.42 20.31
CA THR A 7 -0.04 -14.58 18.94
C THR A 7 -1.15 -14.39 17.95
N ALA A 8 -2.31 -14.92 18.25
CA ALA A 8 -3.44 -14.78 17.36
C ALA A 8 -3.82 -13.31 17.21
N PHE A 9 -3.77 -12.55 18.30
CA PHE A 9 -4.07 -11.15 18.20
C PHE A 9 -3.09 -10.41 17.32
N SER A 10 -1.82 -10.73 17.46
CA SER A 10 -0.82 -10.06 16.63
C SER A 10 -1.08 -10.32 15.16
N GLU A 11 -1.40 -11.54 14.82
CA GLU A 11 -1.65 -11.88 13.44
C GLU A 11 -2.92 -11.25 12.91
N SER A 12 -3.96 -11.20 13.74
CA SER A 12 -5.21 -10.61 13.29
C SER A 12 -5.11 -9.11 13.05
N LYS A 13 -4.04 -8.48 13.54
CA LYS A 13 -3.81 -7.06 13.31
C LYS A 13 -2.76 -6.79 12.26
N ALA A 14 -2.38 -7.79 11.51
CA ALA A 14 -1.24 -7.70 10.61
C ALA A 14 -1.30 -6.51 9.65
N LEU A 15 -2.48 -6.13 9.19
CA LEU A 15 -2.63 -5.01 8.26
C LEU A 15 -3.62 -3.97 8.76
N SER A 16 -3.90 -3.96 10.07
CA SER A 16 -4.91 -3.06 10.62
C SER A 16 -4.42 -1.62 10.74
N ASP A 17 -3.10 -1.41 10.73
CA ASP A 17 -2.51 -0.10 10.92
C ASP A 17 -1.82 0.42 9.66
N VAL A 18 -2.22 -0.09 8.50
CA VAL A 18 -1.64 0.39 7.25
C VAL A 18 -2.03 1.85 7.06
N ARG A 19 -1.03 2.67 6.71
CA ARG A 19 -1.20 4.08 6.44
C ARG A 19 -0.56 4.44 5.13
N VAL A 20 -1.24 5.30 4.38
CA VAL A 20 -0.78 5.78 3.09
C VAL A 20 -0.77 7.30 3.15
N PHE A 21 0.40 7.91 2.91
CA PHE A 21 0.49 9.36 2.97
C PHE A 21 1.57 9.90 2.05
N PRO A 22 1.41 11.14 1.57
CA PRO A 22 0.25 12.01 1.75
C PRO A 22 -0.97 11.46 1.00
N ASN A 23 -2.15 11.74 1.51
CA ASN A 23 -3.40 11.33 0.89
C ASN A 23 -4.46 12.36 1.27
N PRO A 24 -4.90 13.20 0.33
CA PRO A 24 -4.54 13.17 -1.11
C PRO A 24 -3.15 13.73 -1.39
N VAL A 25 -2.64 13.33 -2.53
CA VAL A 25 -1.44 13.96 -3.08
C VAL A 25 -1.90 15.23 -3.76
N ARG A 26 -1.37 16.36 -3.34
CA ARG A 26 -1.83 17.66 -3.82
C ARG A 26 -0.97 18.17 -4.95
N PRO A 27 -1.48 19.15 -5.74
CA PRO A 27 -0.71 19.72 -6.85
C PRO A 27 0.63 20.25 -6.36
N GLY A 28 1.66 19.98 -7.14
CA GLY A 28 3.00 20.46 -6.82
C GLY A 28 3.80 19.57 -5.89
N TYR A 29 3.20 18.51 -5.35
CA TYR A 29 3.93 17.59 -4.49
C TYR A 29 4.99 16.86 -5.32
N VAL A 30 6.23 16.89 -4.86
CA VAL A 30 7.34 16.29 -5.59
C VAL A 30 7.96 15.09 -4.86
N GLY A 31 7.42 14.71 -3.74
CA GLY A 31 7.95 13.57 -2.97
C GLY A 31 7.29 12.26 -3.37
N SER A 32 7.55 11.24 -2.57
CA SER A 32 6.95 9.92 -2.76
C SER A 32 5.78 9.73 -1.82
N VAL A 33 4.94 8.78 -2.17
CA VAL A 33 3.88 8.29 -1.26
C VAL A 33 4.49 7.19 -0.43
N ILE A 34 4.25 7.23 0.87
CA ILE A 34 4.75 6.22 1.79
C ILE A 34 3.59 5.34 2.21
N VAL A 35 3.80 4.04 2.15
CA VAL A 35 2.87 3.04 2.69
C VAL A 35 3.58 2.39 3.86
N LYS A 36 3.04 2.51 5.06
CA LYS A 36 3.66 1.95 6.26
C LYS A 36 2.65 1.10 7.03
N GLY A 37 3.14 0.42 8.05
CA GLY A 37 2.31 -0.53 8.79
C GLY A 37 2.27 -1.88 8.12
N LEU A 38 3.24 -2.18 7.28
CA LEU A 38 3.32 -3.43 6.54
C LEU A 38 4.10 -4.47 7.32
N GLN A 39 3.89 -5.73 6.97
CA GLN A 39 4.78 -6.80 7.38
C GLN A 39 5.81 -7.02 6.29
N LYS A 40 6.96 -7.54 6.68
CA LYS A 40 8.01 -7.88 5.72
C LYS A 40 7.46 -8.81 4.66
N ASN A 41 7.88 -8.60 3.43
CA ASN A 41 7.47 -9.38 2.27
C ASN A 41 5.98 -9.25 1.93
N SER A 42 5.35 -8.17 2.38
CA SER A 42 4.00 -7.87 1.92
C SER A 42 4.04 -7.45 0.47
N ARG A 43 3.01 -7.82 -0.28
CA ARG A 43 2.89 -7.45 -1.69
C ARG A 43 1.94 -6.27 -1.80
N ILE A 44 2.38 -5.24 -2.49
CA ILE A 44 1.56 -4.05 -2.74
C ILE A 44 1.39 -3.92 -4.24
N LYS A 45 0.14 -3.90 -4.68
CA LYS A 45 -0.22 -3.72 -6.08
C LYS A 45 -1.06 -2.45 -6.18
N ILE A 46 -0.66 -1.53 -7.03
CA ILE A 46 -1.36 -0.27 -7.18
C ILE A 46 -2.00 -0.24 -8.55
N THR A 47 -3.30 0.01 -8.59
CA THR A 47 -4.05 0.09 -9.84
C THR A 47 -4.72 1.43 -9.97
N ASP A 48 -5.07 1.80 -11.20
CA ASP A 48 -6.00 2.91 -11.43
C ASP A 48 -7.42 2.40 -11.23
N ILE A 49 -8.39 3.30 -11.41
CA ILE A 49 -9.80 2.96 -11.15
C ILE A 49 -10.35 1.94 -12.17
N SER A 50 -9.69 1.81 -13.31
CA SER A 50 -10.08 0.82 -14.31
C SER A 50 -9.45 -0.54 -14.07
N GLY A 51 -8.61 -0.66 -13.06
CA GLY A 51 -7.96 -1.93 -12.73
C GLY A 51 -6.61 -2.13 -13.39
N ASN A 52 -6.10 -1.14 -14.11
CA ASN A 52 -4.77 -1.27 -14.73
C ASN A 52 -3.70 -1.13 -13.66
N ILE A 53 -2.78 -2.09 -13.61
CA ILE A 53 -1.69 -2.06 -12.64
C ILE A 53 -0.69 -1.00 -13.08
N VAL A 54 -0.42 -0.04 -12.19
CA VAL A 54 0.57 1.00 -12.47
C VAL A 54 1.88 0.76 -11.73
N TYR A 55 1.83 0.02 -10.63
CA TYR A 55 3.03 -0.25 -9.84
C TYR A 55 2.81 -1.48 -8.97
N GLU A 56 3.89 -2.17 -8.68
CA GLU A 56 3.84 -3.35 -7.82
C GLU A 56 5.16 -3.46 -7.09
N LYS A 57 5.11 -3.83 -5.81
CA LYS A 57 6.32 -3.97 -5.02
C LYS A 57 6.11 -4.95 -3.89
N ILE A 58 7.19 -5.59 -3.47
CA ILE A 58 7.21 -6.41 -2.26
C ILE A 58 8.01 -5.63 -1.22
N SER A 59 7.45 -5.50 -0.03
CA SER A 59 8.09 -4.72 1.02
C SER A 59 9.28 -5.47 1.60
N ASP A 60 10.35 -4.73 1.87
CA ASP A 60 11.53 -5.28 2.49
C ASP A 60 11.43 -5.21 4.02
N GLY A 61 10.47 -4.49 4.50
CA GLY A 61 10.19 -4.31 5.92
C GLY A 61 8.81 -3.73 6.09
N GLY A 62 8.66 -2.82 7.03
CA GLY A 62 7.37 -2.27 7.41
C GLY A 62 6.83 -1.20 6.50
N SER A 63 7.56 -0.78 5.49
CA SER A 63 7.10 0.31 4.63
C SER A 63 7.68 0.21 3.23
N ILE A 64 7.01 0.88 2.30
CA ILE A 64 7.54 1.12 0.95
C ILE A 64 7.32 2.58 0.60
N SER A 65 8.04 3.04 -0.41
CA SER A 65 7.78 4.34 -1.00
C SER A 65 7.49 4.17 -2.48
N TRP A 66 6.57 4.97 -2.99
CA TRP A 66 6.19 4.97 -4.40
C TRP A 66 6.35 6.38 -4.93
N ASP A 67 7.06 6.52 -6.02
CA ASP A 67 7.38 7.83 -6.59
C ASP A 67 6.27 8.39 -7.48
N LEU A 68 5.07 7.79 -7.44
CA LEU A 68 3.91 8.22 -8.22
C LEU A 68 4.13 8.07 -9.73
N ARG A 69 4.97 7.11 -10.12
CA ARG A 69 5.25 6.85 -11.52
C ARG A 69 4.83 5.44 -11.87
N THR A 70 4.42 5.28 -13.13
CA THR A 70 4.10 3.98 -13.68
C THR A 70 5.38 3.19 -13.92
N PHE A 71 5.24 1.93 -14.33
CA PHE A 71 6.38 1.11 -14.70
C PHE A 71 7.23 1.74 -15.81
N ARG A 72 6.63 2.61 -16.62
CA ARG A 72 7.33 3.26 -17.71
C ARG A 72 8.02 4.54 -17.26
N GLY A 73 7.89 4.91 -15.99
CA GLY A 73 8.52 6.11 -15.47
C GLY A 73 7.74 7.38 -15.64
N ASN A 74 6.50 7.30 -16.13
CA ASN A 74 5.66 8.47 -16.32
C ASN A 74 4.89 8.76 -15.05
N ARG A 75 4.76 10.04 -14.71
CA ARG A 75 3.92 10.46 -13.58
C ARG A 75 2.49 10.01 -13.81
N VAL A 76 1.85 9.46 -12.80
CA VAL A 76 0.45 9.06 -12.91
C VAL A 76 -0.44 10.28 -13.04
N HIS A 77 -1.57 10.10 -13.73
CA HIS A 77 -2.54 11.18 -13.91
C HIS A 77 -3.35 11.37 -12.62
N SER A 78 -4.02 12.50 -12.53
CA SER A 78 -4.95 12.74 -11.43
C SER A 78 -6.03 11.68 -11.45
N GLY A 79 -6.38 11.21 -10.26
CA GLY A 79 -7.41 10.19 -10.12
C GLY A 79 -7.29 9.46 -8.82
N VAL A 80 -8.14 8.44 -8.69
CA VAL A 80 -8.14 7.56 -7.53
C VAL A 80 -7.35 6.31 -7.88
N TYR A 81 -6.45 5.95 -7.00
CA TYR A 81 -5.64 4.74 -7.14
C TYR A 81 -5.95 3.81 -5.98
N ILE A 82 -5.91 2.54 -6.25
CA ILE A 82 -6.25 1.52 -5.26
C ILE A 82 -5.01 0.70 -4.99
N LEU A 83 -4.67 0.59 -3.71
CA LEU A 83 -3.55 -0.21 -3.27
C LEU A 83 -4.10 -1.50 -2.70
N PHE A 84 -3.74 -2.61 -3.33
CA PHE A 84 -4.08 -3.95 -2.84
C PHE A 84 -2.86 -4.46 -2.09
N ILE A 85 -3.03 -4.76 -0.81
CA ILE A 85 -1.94 -5.14 0.06
C ILE A 85 -2.24 -6.51 0.62
N SER A 86 -1.28 -7.42 0.52
CA SER A 86 -1.42 -8.75 1.11
C SER A 86 -0.13 -9.15 1.79
N THR A 87 -0.25 -9.95 2.86
CA THR A 87 0.91 -10.51 3.51
C THR A 87 1.53 -11.60 2.64
N GLU A 88 2.75 -12.01 2.99
CA GLU A 88 3.50 -12.97 2.21
C GLU A 88 2.73 -14.27 1.98
N ASP A 89 2.01 -14.73 3.00
CA ASP A 89 1.22 -15.96 2.92
C ASP A 89 -0.18 -15.73 2.36
N SER A 90 -0.51 -14.49 2.03
CA SER A 90 -1.81 -14.09 1.49
C SER A 90 -2.99 -14.32 2.45
N ILE A 91 -2.71 -14.53 3.72
CA ILE A 91 -3.77 -14.72 4.70
C ILE A 91 -4.46 -13.42 5.04
N TYR A 92 -3.70 -12.33 5.15
CA TYR A 92 -4.25 -11.02 5.46
C TYR A 92 -4.14 -10.12 4.25
N THR A 93 -5.26 -9.50 3.90
CA THR A 93 -5.32 -8.57 2.78
C THR A 93 -6.08 -7.33 3.20
N THR A 94 -5.75 -6.21 2.59
CA THR A 94 -6.48 -4.97 2.79
C THR A 94 -6.36 -4.12 1.54
N THR A 95 -7.24 -3.15 1.40
CA THR A 95 -7.16 -2.18 0.32
C THR A 95 -7.15 -0.78 0.92
N GLU A 96 -6.44 0.10 0.24
CA GLU A 96 -6.40 1.52 0.60
C GLU A 96 -6.61 2.33 -0.65
N LYS A 97 -7.25 3.48 -0.50
CA LYS A 97 -7.45 4.39 -1.61
C LYS A 97 -6.48 5.54 -1.50
N LEU A 98 -5.98 5.97 -2.63
CA LEU A 98 -5.09 7.13 -2.70
C LEU A 98 -5.62 8.05 -3.77
N MET A 99 -5.86 9.31 -3.41
CA MET A 99 -6.27 10.31 -4.39
C MET A 99 -5.06 11.12 -4.80
N VAL A 100 -4.87 11.27 -6.11
CA VAL A 100 -3.79 12.08 -6.66
C VAL A 100 -4.42 13.24 -7.41
N ILE A 101 -3.98 14.45 -7.07
CA ILE A 101 -4.45 15.68 -7.70
C ILE A 101 -3.20 16.37 -8.22
N ASN A 102 -3.06 16.42 -9.53
CA ASN A 102 -1.92 17.09 -10.15
C ASN A 102 -2.19 18.57 -10.43
#